data_11946b767458d48cf46f13b49ac75b2b
#
_entry.id   11946b767458d48cf46f13b49ac75b2b
#
_cell.length_a   1.000
_cell.length_b   1.000
_cell.length_c   1.000
_cell.angle_alpha   90.00
_cell.angle_beta   90.00
_cell.angle_gamma   90.00
#
_symmetry.space_group_name_H-M   'P 1'
#
loop_
_entity.id
_entity.type
_entity.pdbx_description
1 polymer ?
#
loop_
_entity_poly.entity_id
_entity_poly.type
_entity_poly.pdbx_seq_one_letter_code
_entity_poly.pdbx_strand_id
1 'polypeptide(L)'
;NVIPVWMMDIKGYFSGIAMPGEEKSFITERHAKISIPYETKAFPVELMTISEQNGVRLRATVSEFGPVLFSRILDLNDTQSGVVSIIFKYCDDNSLPLLDLKDFKKVLNYATEEGKAEFEAEYGRISTSSTGSILRKVIELEQQGAELFFGEKSFDIEDLMRVDENGNGYVNIMRLT
;
A
#
# COMPACT_ATOMS: atom_id res chain seq x y z
N ASN A 1 22.60 -12.38 -7.63
CA ASN A 1 22.21 -11.39 -6.65
C ASN A 1 21.68 -12.11 -5.39
N VAL A 2 22.41 -11.99 -4.29
CA VAL A 2 22.04 -12.67 -3.01
C VAL A 2 21.08 -11.80 -2.18
N ILE A 3 20.99 -10.51 -2.50
CA ILE A 3 20.22 -9.55 -1.71
C ILE A 3 18.87 -9.31 -2.36
N PRO A 4 17.75 -9.53 -1.63
CA PRO A 4 16.43 -9.13 -2.09
C PRO A 4 16.37 -7.62 -2.38
N VAL A 5 15.60 -7.25 -3.39
CA VAL A 5 15.45 -5.85 -3.82
C VAL A 5 13.98 -5.52 -3.89
N TRP A 6 13.62 -4.32 -3.47
CA TRP A 6 12.28 -3.77 -3.68
C TRP A 6 12.37 -2.50 -4.51
N MET A 7 11.52 -2.38 -5.53
CA MET A 7 11.50 -1.23 -6.42
C MET A 7 10.09 -0.89 -6.89
N MET A 8 9.89 0.38 -7.23
CA MET A 8 8.66 0.89 -7.82
C MET A 8 8.83 1.03 -9.34
N ASP A 9 7.89 0.50 -10.09
CA ASP A 9 7.86 0.59 -11.55
C ASP A 9 6.65 1.41 -12.02
N ILE A 10 6.92 2.66 -12.42
CA ILE A 10 5.89 3.60 -12.88
C ILE A 10 5.55 3.37 -14.36
N LYS A 11 6.47 2.79 -15.14
CA LYS A 11 6.33 2.66 -16.60
C LYS A 11 6.22 1.22 -17.10
N GLY A 12 6.34 0.22 -16.21
CA GLY A 12 6.23 -1.19 -16.56
C GLY A 12 7.46 -1.80 -17.23
N TYR A 13 8.64 -1.15 -17.16
CA TYR A 13 9.83 -1.62 -17.87
C TYR A 13 10.65 -2.68 -17.10
N PHE A 14 10.53 -2.73 -15.78
CA PHE A 14 11.38 -3.59 -14.97
C PHE A 14 10.99 -5.07 -14.99
N SER A 15 9.80 -5.40 -15.48
CA SER A 15 9.35 -6.80 -15.62
C SER A 15 10.27 -7.65 -16.49
N GLY A 16 11.03 -7.02 -17.40
CA GLY A 16 12.02 -7.70 -18.26
C GLY A 16 13.14 -8.40 -17.49
N ILE A 17 13.41 -8.02 -16.24
CA ILE A 17 14.42 -8.68 -15.38
C ILE A 17 14.07 -10.16 -15.11
N ALA A 18 12.80 -10.53 -15.22
CA ALA A 18 12.33 -11.91 -15.07
C ALA A 18 12.80 -12.86 -16.17
N MET A 19 13.29 -12.33 -17.30
CA MET A 19 13.75 -13.09 -18.44
C MET A 19 15.24 -12.87 -18.69
N PRO A 20 15.97 -13.87 -19.20
CA PRO A 20 17.36 -13.64 -19.59
C PRO A 20 17.38 -12.65 -20.78
N GLY A 21 18.37 -11.76 -20.78
CA GLY A 21 18.58 -10.82 -21.86
C GLY A 21 18.95 -11.52 -23.17
N GLU A 22 18.78 -10.83 -24.30
CA GLU A 22 19.26 -11.32 -25.59
C GLU A 22 20.76 -11.18 -25.70
N GLU A 23 21.43 -12.22 -26.19
CA GLU A 23 22.85 -12.12 -26.55
C GLU A 23 23.00 -11.29 -27.84
N LYS A 24 23.71 -10.17 -27.73
CA LYS A 24 24.00 -9.31 -28.87
C LYS A 24 25.50 -9.29 -29.12
N SER A 25 25.92 -9.40 -30.39
CA SER A 25 27.33 -9.51 -30.77
C SER A 25 28.20 -8.39 -30.20
N PHE A 26 27.70 -7.16 -30.20
CA PHE A 26 28.46 -6.03 -29.66
C PHE A 26 28.71 -6.13 -28.15
N ILE A 27 27.83 -6.79 -27.39
CA ILE A 27 27.99 -7.02 -25.94
C ILE A 27 29.02 -8.12 -25.71
N THR A 28 28.89 -9.26 -26.42
CA THR A 28 29.82 -10.38 -26.29
C THR A 28 31.24 -10.01 -26.72
N GLU A 29 31.39 -9.26 -27.82
CA GLU A 29 32.66 -8.71 -28.26
C GLU A 29 33.29 -7.76 -27.25
N ARG A 30 32.48 -6.89 -26.63
CA ARG A 30 32.95 -5.99 -25.58
C ARG A 30 33.47 -6.76 -24.36
N HIS A 31 32.70 -7.76 -23.93
CA HIS A 31 33.08 -8.61 -22.81
C HIS A 31 34.35 -9.42 -23.09
N ALA A 32 34.50 -9.95 -24.31
CA ALA A 32 35.74 -10.61 -24.75
C ALA A 32 36.94 -9.69 -24.67
N LYS A 33 36.80 -8.44 -25.11
CA LYS A 33 37.91 -7.43 -25.06
C LYS A 33 38.35 -7.08 -23.65
N ILE A 34 37.45 -7.08 -22.67
CA ILE A 34 37.77 -6.76 -21.29
C ILE A 34 38.03 -8.00 -20.43
N SER A 35 37.98 -9.19 -21.01
CA SER A 35 38.20 -10.47 -20.32
C SER A 35 37.26 -10.72 -19.15
N ILE A 36 36.02 -10.24 -19.24
CA ILE A 36 34.97 -10.50 -18.26
C ILE A 36 33.93 -11.42 -18.89
N PRO A 37 33.64 -12.60 -18.30
CA PRO A 37 32.61 -13.47 -18.84
C PRO A 37 31.25 -12.78 -18.86
N TYR A 38 30.46 -13.03 -19.90
CA TYR A 38 29.11 -12.53 -20.06
C TYR A 38 28.15 -13.69 -20.12
N GLU A 39 27.20 -13.68 -19.21
CA GLU A 39 26.10 -14.64 -19.17
C GLU A 39 24.79 -13.88 -18.98
N THR A 40 23.83 -14.19 -19.82
CA THR A 40 22.44 -13.70 -19.62
C THR A 40 21.80 -14.54 -18.54
N LYS A 41 21.11 -13.89 -17.60
CA LYS A 41 20.47 -14.57 -16.48
C LYS A 41 19.10 -13.96 -16.20
N ALA A 42 18.13 -14.83 -15.92
CA ALA A 42 16.86 -14.43 -15.30
C ALA A 42 17.05 -14.25 -13.80
N PHE A 43 16.29 -13.35 -13.22
CA PHE A 43 16.21 -13.17 -11.76
C PHE A 43 14.84 -13.60 -11.27
N PRO A 44 14.73 -14.11 -10.03
CA PRO A 44 13.43 -14.35 -9.42
C PRO A 44 12.73 -13.01 -9.19
N VAL A 45 11.58 -12.83 -9.84
CA VAL A 45 10.80 -11.58 -9.80
C VAL A 45 9.44 -11.86 -9.22
N GLU A 46 9.00 -11.01 -8.31
CA GLU A 46 7.61 -10.94 -7.88
C GLU A 46 7.00 -9.61 -8.30
N LEU A 47 5.94 -9.67 -9.09
CA LEU A 47 5.19 -8.50 -9.50
C LEU A 47 4.10 -8.22 -8.47
N MET A 48 4.12 -7.03 -7.90
CA MET A 48 3.16 -6.57 -6.90
C MET A 48 2.31 -5.43 -7.46
N THR A 49 1.07 -5.35 -7.03
CA THR A 49 0.13 -4.32 -7.49
C THR A 49 -0.77 -3.82 -6.38
N ILE A 50 -1.20 -2.57 -6.47
CA ILE A 50 -2.26 -1.97 -5.64
C ILE A 50 -3.54 -1.73 -6.47
N SER A 51 -3.55 -2.15 -7.73
CA SER A 51 -4.63 -1.95 -8.69
C SER A 51 -5.15 -3.28 -9.25
N GLU A 52 -5.97 -3.24 -10.29
CA GLU A 52 -6.48 -4.45 -10.97
C GLU A 52 -5.46 -5.17 -11.85
N GLN A 53 -4.24 -4.67 -11.96
CA GLN A 53 -3.20 -5.30 -12.76
C GLN A 53 -2.80 -6.67 -12.22
N ASN A 54 -2.25 -7.51 -13.11
CA ASN A 54 -1.74 -8.83 -12.73
C ASN A 54 -0.52 -8.69 -11.80
N GLY A 55 -0.56 -9.42 -10.70
CA GLY A 55 0.49 -9.44 -9.69
C GLY A 55 -0.07 -9.81 -8.32
N VAL A 56 0.81 -9.95 -7.36
CA VAL A 56 0.43 -10.12 -5.95
C VAL A 56 -0.15 -8.80 -5.45
N ARG A 57 -1.40 -8.84 -5.00
CA ARG A 57 -2.06 -7.63 -4.53
C ARG A 57 -1.55 -7.24 -3.15
N LEU A 58 -1.01 -6.03 -3.04
CA LEU A 58 -0.65 -5.45 -1.76
C LEU A 58 -1.87 -4.81 -1.11
N ARG A 59 -2.11 -5.18 0.15
CA ARG A 59 -3.16 -4.61 0.98
C ARG A 59 -2.61 -4.20 2.33
N ALA A 60 -3.14 -3.10 2.84
CA ALA A 60 -2.90 -2.62 4.19
C ALA A 60 -4.22 -2.29 4.86
N THR A 61 -4.27 -2.41 6.17
CA THR A 61 -5.44 -1.98 6.94
C THR A 61 -5.45 -0.46 7.08
N VAL A 62 -6.63 0.12 7.25
CA VAL A 62 -6.75 1.55 7.57
C VAL A 62 -6.02 1.85 8.89
N SER A 63 -6.08 0.94 9.88
CA SER A 63 -5.35 1.07 11.14
C SER A 63 -3.84 1.19 10.94
N GLU A 64 -3.22 0.38 10.05
CA GLU A 64 -1.78 0.45 9.77
C GLU A 64 -1.34 1.76 9.11
N PHE A 65 -2.22 2.37 8.33
CA PHE A 65 -1.97 3.70 7.75
C PHE A 65 -1.89 4.78 8.82
N GLY A 66 -2.68 4.65 9.86
CA GLY A 66 -2.80 5.64 10.91
C GLY A 66 -3.48 6.95 10.46
N PRO A 67 -3.89 7.79 11.42
CA PRO A 67 -4.72 8.96 11.15
C PRO A 67 -4.03 10.01 10.29
N VAL A 68 -2.71 10.18 10.40
CA VAL A 68 -1.96 11.21 9.67
C VAL A 68 -1.89 10.92 8.17
N LEU A 69 -1.49 9.70 7.78
CA LEU A 69 -1.42 9.33 6.37
C LEU A 69 -2.80 9.20 5.76
N PHE A 70 -3.76 8.66 6.50
CA PHE A 70 -5.14 8.54 6.05
C PHE A 70 -5.79 9.91 5.79
N SER A 71 -5.58 10.89 6.67
CA SER A 71 -6.04 12.27 6.46
C SER A 71 -5.41 12.93 5.23
N ARG A 72 -4.13 12.65 4.96
CA ARG A 72 -3.44 13.16 3.76
C ARG A 72 -3.98 12.58 2.48
N ILE A 73 -4.24 11.26 2.44
CA ILE A 73 -4.84 10.61 1.26
C ILE A 73 -6.22 11.18 0.96
N LEU A 74 -7.01 11.47 1.99
CA LEU A 74 -8.34 12.08 1.86
C LEU A 74 -8.30 13.59 1.57
N ASP A 75 -7.13 14.21 1.54
CA ASP A 75 -6.96 15.67 1.37
C ASP A 75 -7.83 16.47 2.35
N LEU A 76 -7.69 16.17 3.64
CA LEU A 76 -8.47 16.78 4.72
C LEU A 76 -7.78 18.01 5.30
N ASN A 77 -8.60 19.01 5.68
CA ASN A 77 -8.11 20.14 6.47
C ASN A 77 -7.87 19.76 7.94
N ASP A 78 -7.27 20.67 8.73
CA ASP A 78 -6.90 20.42 10.13
C ASP A 78 -8.09 20.00 11.00
N THR A 79 -9.24 20.62 10.84
CA THR A 79 -10.45 20.30 11.60
C THR A 79 -10.95 18.87 11.28
N GLN A 80 -10.95 18.50 10.01
CA GLN A 80 -11.35 17.16 9.56
C GLN A 80 -10.34 16.11 9.96
N SER A 81 -9.04 16.43 9.88
CA SER A 81 -7.95 15.56 10.35
C SER A 81 -8.04 15.31 11.86
N GLY A 82 -8.46 16.32 12.63
CA GLY A 82 -8.75 16.18 14.05
C GLY A 82 -9.88 15.18 14.30
N VAL A 83 -10.95 15.20 13.51
CA VAL A 83 -12.03 14.20 13.60
C VAL A 83 -11.51 12.79 13.29
N VAL A 84 -10.74 12.64 12.23
CA VAL A 84 -10.11 11.34 11.89
C VAL A 84 -9.26 10.83 13.06
N SER A 85 -8.45 11.69 13.66
CA SER A 85 -7.61 11.32 14.82
C SER A 85 -8.44 10.85 16.00
N ILE A 86 -9.59 11.46 16.25
CA ILE A 86 -10.54 11.03 17.31
C ILE A 86 -11.10 9.64 16.99
N ILE A 87 -11.50 9.38 15.75
CA ILE A 87 -12.02 8.07 15.32
C ILE A 87 -10.97 6.97 15.54
N PHE A 88 -9.72 7.21 15.12
CA PHE A 88 -8.63 6.25 15.34
C PHE A 88 -8.37 6.01 16.82
N LYS A 89 -8.33 7.09 17.62
CA LYS A 89 -8.13 6.98 19.08
C LYS A 89 -9.22 6.16 19.73
N TYR A 90 -10.49 6.40 19.38
CA TYR A 90 -11.61 5.61 19.87
C TYR A 90 -11.46 4.12 19.53
N CYS A 91 -11.09 3.84 18.29
CA CYS A 91 -10.87 2.46 17.84
C CYS A 91 -9.74 1.78 18.61
N ASP A 92 -8.63 2.48 18.84
CA ASP A 92 -7.48 1.96 19.60
C ASP A 92 -7.88 1.68 21.04
N ASP A 93 -8.58 2.61 21.72
CA ASP A 93 -9.01 2.47 23.12
C ASP A 93 -10.00 1.29 23.30
N ASN A 94 -10.80 1.00 22.28
CA ASN A 94 -11.80 -0.08 22.32
C ASN A 94 -11.32 -1.37 21.61
N SER A 95 -10.07 -1.44 21.19
CA SER A 95 -9.51 -2.59 20.45
C SER A 95 -10.32 -2.97 19.19
N LEU A 96 -10.80 -1.97 18.47
CA LEU A 96 -11.56 -2.10 17.23
C LEU A 96 -10.63 -1.86 16.03
N PRO A 97 -10.18 -2.89 15.32
CA PRO A 97 -9.34 -2.70 14.15
C PRO A 97 -10.17 -2.09 13.00
N LEU A 98 -9.62 -1.04 12.37
CA LEU A 98 -10.14 -0.51 11.11
C LEU A 98 -9.46 -1.27 9.96
N LEU A 99 -10.11 -2.29 9.43
CA LEU A 99 -9.55 -3.11 8.36
C LEU A 99 -9.67 -2.39 7.02
N ASP A 100 -10.85 -1.90 6.69
CA ASP A 100 -11.16 -1.27 5.41
C ASP A 100 -11.89 0.07 5.57
N LEU A 101 -12.25 0.66 4.43
CA LEU A 101 -12.97 1.94 4.39
C LEU A 101 -14.40 1.83 4.95
N LYS A 102 -15.00 0.63 4.91
CA LYS A 102 -16.36 0.40 5.43
C LYS A 102 -16.36 0.45 6.95
N ASP A 103 -15.34 -0.11 7.59
CA ASP A 103 -15.17 -0.05 9.04
C ASP A 103 -15.01 1.41 9.50
N PHE A 104 -14.16 2.17 8.82
CA PHE A 104 -13.98 3.58 9.11
C PHE A 104 -15.31 4.36 8.98
N LYS A 105 -16.07 4.14 7.89
CA LYS A 105 -17.38 4.79 7.70
C LYS A 105 -18.38 4.44 8.80
N LYS A 106 -18.40 3.17 9.24
CA LYS A 106 -19.28 2.72 10.33
C LYS A 106 -18.97 3.45 11.64
N VAL A 107 -17.70 3.51 12.04
CA VAL A 107 -17.32 4.18 13.28
C VAL A 107 -17.57 5.69 13.17
N LEU A 108 -17.29 6.30 12.01
CA LEU A 108 -17.56 7.73 11.78
C LEU A 108 -19.07 8.06 11.92
N ASN A 109 -19.94 7.22 11.38
CA ASN A 109 -21.39 7.39 11.53
C ASN A 109 -21.82 7.14 13.00
N TYR A 110 -21.34 6.07 13.62
CA TYR A 110 -21.61 5.78 15.02
C TYR A 110 -21.27 6.97 15.92
N ALA A 111 -20.11 7.60 15.72
CA ALA A 111 -19.64 8.74 16.50
C ALA A 111 -20.56 9.98 16.43
N THR A 112 -21.38 10.10 15.40
CA THR A 112 -22.28 11.25 15.20
C THR A 112 -23.76 10.92 15.40
N GLU A 113 -24.09 9.64 15.50
CA GLU A 113 -25.44 9.12 15.69
C GLU A 113 -25.58 8.46 17.05
N GLU A 114 -25.50 7.14 17.13
CA GLU A 114 -25.77 6.36 18.35
C GLU A 114 -24.72 6.61 19.46
N GLY A 115 -23.46 6.71 19.11
CA GLY A 115 -22.33 6.93 20.03
C GLY A 115 -22.06 8.40 20.37
N LYS A 116 -22.84 9.34 19.87
CA LYS A 116 -22.58 10.77 19.98
C LYS A 116 -22.32 11.23 21.41
N ALA A 117 -23.13 10.80 22.37
CA ALA A 117 -22.99 11.19 23.76
C ALA A 117 -21.69 10.70 24.40
N GLU A 118 -21.26 9.48 24.05
CA GLU A 118 -20.00 8.88 24.46
C GLU A 118 -18.81 9.67 23.89
N PHE A 119 -18.82 9.94 22.58
CA PHE A 119 -17.77 10.72 21.94
C PHE A 119 -17.66 12.16 22.47
N GLU A 120 -18.79 12.84 22.70
CA GLU A 120 -18.78 14.20 23.26
C GLU A 120 -18.21 14.23 24.69
N ALA A 121 -18.45 13.18 25.48
CA ALA A 121 -17.95 13.09 26.86
C ALA A 121 -16.45 12.84 26.93
N GLU A 122 -15.89 11.97 26.08
CA GLU A 122 -14.52 11.51 26.19
C GLU A 122 -13.55 12.18 25.21
N TYR A 123 -14.00 12.46 23.98
CA TYR A 123 -13.15 12.94 22.89
C TYR A 123 -13.50 14.34 22.39
N GLY A 124 -14.63 14.87 22.83
CA GLY A 124 -15.11 16.17 22.39
C GLY A 124 -16.11 16.10 21.24
N ARG A 125 -16.71 17.25 20.93
CA ARG A 125 -17.80 17.35 19.96
C ARG A 125 -17.32 17.22 18.52
N ILE A 126 -17.93 16.30 17.77
CA ILE A 126 -17.72 16.15 16.34
C ILE A 126 -18.85 16.86 15.58
N SER A 127 -18.50 17.75 14.64
CA SER A 127 -19.50 18.45 13.84
C SER A 127 -20.03 17.56 12.71
N THR A 128 -21.34 17.58 12.48
CA THR A 128 -21.97 16.85 11.37
C THR A 128 -21.49 17.37 10.00
N SER A 129 -21.10 18.63 9.89
CA SER A 129 -20.53 19.20 8.67
C SER A 129 -19.17 18.57 8.33
N SER A 130 -18.30 18.42 9.32
CA SER A 130 -16.99 17.76 9.15
C SER A 130 -17.17 16.29 8.78
N THR A 131 -18.07 15.57 9.48
CA THR A 131 -18.38 14.17 9.19
C THR A 131 -18.86 13.98 7.75
N GLY A 132 -19.81 14.80 7.31
CA GLY A 132 -20.32 14.73 5.94
C GLY A 132 -19.26 15.03 4.88
N SER A 133 -18.30 15.91 5.18
CA SER A 133 -17.19 16.21 4.29
C SER A 133 -16.20 15.05 4.21
N ILE A 134 -15.83 14.46 5.35
CA ILE A 134 -14.95 13.28 5.42
C ILE A 134 -15.60 12.11 4.67
N LEU A 135 -16.89 11.84 4.90
CA LEU A 135 -17.61 10.76 4.25
C LEU A 135 -17.60 10.89 2.72
N ARG A 136 -17.80 12.09 2.18
CA ARG A 136 -17.71 12.33 0.73
C ARG A 136 -16.32 12.04 0.19
N LYS A 137 -15.26 12.41 0.91
CA LYS A 137 -13.88 12.13 0.53
C LYS A 137 -13.55 10.64 0.56
N VAL A 138 -14.08 9.91 1.54
CA VAL A 138 -13.95 8.44 1.58
C VAL A 138 -14.66 7.79 0.40
N ILE A 139 -15.87 8.22 0.05
CA ILE A 139 -16.60 7.72 -1.11
C ILE A 139 -15.86 8.04 -2.42
N GLU A 140 -15.30 9.23 -2.55
CA GLU A 140 -14.48 9.61 -3.70
C GLU A 140 -13.26 8.68 -3.84
N LEU A 141 -12.59 8.37 -2.72
CA LEU A 141 -11.46 7.45 -2.69
C LEU A 141 -11.88 6.02 -3.06
N GLU A 142 -13.04 5.54 -2.58
CA GLU A 142 -13.61 4.25 -2.99
C GLU A 142 -13.85 4.18 -4.51
N GLN A 143 -14.41 5.25 -5.10
CA GLN A 143 -14.63 5.32 -6.55
C GLN A 143 -13.32 5.28 -7.37
N GLN A 144 -12.20 5.67 -6.78
CA GLN A 144 -10.88 5.55 -7.37
C GLN A 144 -10.25 4.16 -7.22
N GLY A 145 -10.97 3.19 -6.65
CA GLY A 145 -10.52 1.82 -6.50
C GLY A 145 -9.72 1.53 -5.23
N ALA A 146 -9.73 2.42 -4.25
CA ALA A 146 -9.00 2.23 -3.00
C ALA A 146 -9.44 1.00 -2.19
N GLU A 147 -10.63 0.45 -2.44
CA GLU A 147 -11.08 -0.82 -1.86
C GLU A 147 -10.19 -2.01 -2.27
N LEU A 148 -9.43 -1.88 -3.36
CA LEU A 148 -8.46 -2.90 -3.78
C LEU A 148 -7.23 -2.92 -2.88
N PHE A 149 -6.89 -1.79 -2.28
CA PHE A 149 -5.72 -1.60 -1.43
C PHE A 149 -6.06 -1.70 0.06
N PHE A 150 -7.13 -1.06 0.52
CA PHE A 150 -7.54 -1.15 1.92
C PHE A 150 -8.30 -2.45 2.21
N GLY A 151 -7.83 -3.19 3.21
CA GLY A 151 -8.41 -4.47 3.64
C GLY A 151 -7.46 -5.25 4.52
N GLU A 152 -7.74 -6.52 4.71
CA GLU A 152 -6.86 -7.39 5.46
C GLU A 152 -5.46 -7.40 4.85
N LYS A 153 -4.45 -7.33 5.70
CA LYS A 153 -3.04 -7.34 5.32
C LYS A 153 -2.73 -8.58 4.47
N SER A 154 -2.09 -8.36 3.32
CA SER A 154 -1.83 -9.42 2.34
C SER A 154 -0.38 -9.92 2.32
N PHE A 155 0.53 -9.28 3.04
CA PHE A 155 1.95 -9.64 3.06
C PHE A 155 2.60 -9.21 4.38
N ASP A 156 3.69 -9.87 4.74
CA ASP A 156 4.60 -9.45 5.78
C ASP A 156 5.90 -8.91 5.19
N ILE A 157 6.63 -8.12 5.97
CA ILE A 157 7.89 -7.54 5.49
C ILE A 157 8.91 -8.63 5.13
N GLU A 158 8.85 -9.78 5.78
CA GLU A 158 9.67 -10.95 5.53
C GLU A 158 9.45 -11.50 4.11
N ASP A 159 8.25 -11.37 3.55
CA ASP A 159 7.94 -11.78 2.18
C ASP A 159 8.78 -11.02 1.15
N LEU A 160 9.14 -9.77 1.45
CA LEU A 160 10.00 -8.95 0.59
C LEU A 160 11.48 -9.31 0.71
N MET A 161 11.86 -10.11 1.72
CA MET A 161 13.24 -10.51 1.99
C MET A 161 13.56 -11.95 1.56
N ARG A 162 12.69 -12.56 0.75
CA ARG A 162 12.84 -13.95 0.30
C ARG A 162 14.01 -14.13 -0.66
N VAL A 163 14.57 -15.34 -0.63
CA VAL A 163 15.55 -15.85 -1.60
C VAL A 163 14.97 -17.09 -2.28
N ASP A 164 15.41 -17.36 -3.51
CA ASP A 164 15.05 -18.59 -4.22
C ASP A 164 15.88 -19.81 -3.72
N GLU A 165 15.61 -20.98 -4.26
CA GLU A 165 16.32 -22.23 -3.94
C GLU A 165 17.83 -22.17 -4.21
N ASN A 166 18.27 -21.26 -5.07
CA ASN A 166 19.67 -21.05 -5.44
C ASN A 166 20.33 -19.93 -4.60
N GLY A 167 19.61 -19.38 -3.62
CA GLY A 167 20.09 -18.28 -2.79
C GLY A 167 20.07 -16.92 -3.49
N ASN A 168 19.33 -16.76 -4.61
CA ASN A 168 19.15 -15.46 -5.22
C ASN A 168 18.03 -14.70 -4.54
N GLY A 169 18.28 -13.43 -4.19
CA GLY A 169 17.25 -12.54 -3.65
C GLY A 169 16.17 -12.22 -4.69
N TYR A 170 14.91 -12.24 -4.27
CA TYR A 170 13.80 -11.81 -5.10
C TYR A 170 13.89 -10.34 -5.45
N VAL A 171 13.52 -10.00 -6.67
CA VAL A 171 13.30 -8.63 -7.12
C VAL A 171 11.79 -8.38 -7.06
N ASN A 172 11.38 -7.70 -5.98
CA ASN A 172 9.98 -7.34 -5.75
C ASN A 172 9.69 -6.03 -6.49
N ILE A 173 8.82 -6.08 -7.49
CA ILE A 173 8.50 -4.94 -8.34
C ILE A 173 7.06 -4.50 -8.10
N MET A 174 6.90 -3.35 -7.44
CA MET A 174 5.60 -2.72 -7.26
C MET A 174 5.23 -1.93 -8.53
N ARG A 175 4.19 -2.37 -9.21
CA ARG A 175 3.67 -1.73 -10.41
C ARG A 175 2.68 -0.63 -10.03
N LEU A 176 2.93 0.57 -10.57
CA LEU A 176 2.13 1.78 -10.33
C LEU A 176 1.46 2.32 -11.61
N THR A 177 1.38 1.50 -12.65
CA THR A 177 0.74 1.85 -13.94
C THR A 177 -0.71 1.44 -13.96
#